data_c570e9f9446b3d7edd237f572948a642
#
_entry.id   c570e9f9446b3d7edd237f572948a642
#
_cell.length_a   1.000
_cell.length_b   1.000
_cell.length_c   1.000
_cell.angle_alpha   90.00
_cell.angle_beta   90.00
_cell.angle_gamma   90.00
#
_symmetry.space_group_name_H-M   'P 1'
#
loop_
_entity.id
_entity.type
_entity.pdbx_description
1 polymer ?
#
loop_
_entity_poly.entity_id
_entity_poly.type
_entity_poly.pdbx_seq_one_letter_code
_entity_poly.pdbx_strand_id
1 'polypeptide(L)'
;MGHKSVSSAIKEQIELKNKDFNVEIVDILDVFNPALNNVGSKIYYNLTEHYPFVYNTIYDIKKTNKNNLFDILLCTAYYKKLHKYIEAFSPKLIISTFPLCSCAVSMIKKMCRLNTKMITVITDITDSWEWLYNGTDLYMVPSKDVKNKLIAKGIDKDIIKVTGIPVKNRFLNSKQNTEKNTLLIIATGMTAQDLSDDVLKQIDNYSSLKTVIVTGRNQDLYSKLSLKLYKNIEVLGFVNNIDELMDKSIFLMTKPGGITVFEAINKELPLLVKDSGIGQEKGNVDFIKKNNLGMVINNADDLLEVINDYLQNPNKNIEFSKNMRKIRKDLSPNKVVECILENAN
;
A
#
# COMPACT_ATOMS: atom_id res chain seq x y z
N MET A 1 -4.68 4.43 5.74
CA MET A 1 -3.24 4.76 5.96
C MET A 1 -2.42 4.67 4.67
N GLY A 2 -2.59 3.65 3.82
CA GLY A 2 -1.83 3.48 2.59
C GLY A 2 -1.90 4.66 1.61
N HIS A 3 -3.10 5.13 1.28
CA HIS A 3 -3.28 6.26 0.36
C HIS A 3 -2.53 7.53 0.81
N LYS A 4 -2.55 7.84 2.10
CA LYS A 4 -1.84 8.99 2.70
C LYS A 4 -0.31 8.85 2.62
N SER A 5 0.18 7.62 2.74
CA SER A 5 1.61 7.31 2.57
C SER A 5 2.05 7.50 1.12
N VAL A 6 1.22 7.09 0.15
CA VAL A 6 1.49 7.33 -1.29
C VAL A 6 1.50 8.81 -1.61
N SER A 7 0.51 9.59 -1.13
CA SER A 7 0.50 11.05 -1.32
C SER A 7 1.76 11.71 -0.74
N SER A 8 2.18 11.26 0.45
CA SER A 8 3.41 11.77 1.08
C SER A 8 4.66 11.41 0.29
N ALA A 9 4.72 10.21 -0.29
CA ALA A 9 5.83 9.77 -1.13
C ALA A 9 5.92 10.61 -2.43
N ILE A 10 4.77 10.86 -3.07
CA ILE A 10 4.71 11.69 -4.28
C ILE A 10 5.15 13.12 -3.96
N LYS A 11 4.64 13.72 -2.89
CA LYS A 11 5.05 15.07 -2.45
C LYS A 11 6.56 15.13 -2.24
N GLU A 12 7.12 14.23 -1.43
CA GLU A 12 8.56 14.15 -1.15
C GLU A 12 9.39 14.07 -2.45
N GLN A 13 8.98 13.22 -3.38
CA GLN A 13 9.69 13.04 -4.65
C GLN A 13 9.60 14.26 -5.58
N ILE A 14 8.45 14.96 -5.61
CA ILE A 14 8.31 16.21 -6.39
C ILE A 14 9.21 17.30 -5.80
N GLU A 15 9.16 17.53 -4.48
CA GLU A 15 9.92 18.56 -3.78
C GLU A 15 11.45 18.34 -3.88
N LEU A 16 11.90 17.08 -3.96
CA LEU A 16 13.31 16.75 -4.20
C LEU A 16 13.77 17.11 -5.61
N LYS A 17 12.91 16.98 -6.62
CA LYS A 17 13.26 17.27 -8.02
C LYS A 17 13.06 18.73 -8.40
N ASN A 18 12.07 19.39 -7.84
CA ASN A 18 11.75 20.79 -8.12
C ASN A 18 11.13 21.46 -6.90
N LYS A 19 11.91 22.33 -6.26
CA LYS A 19 11.51 23.07 -5.06
C LYS A 19 10.51 24.21 -5.33
N ASP A 20 10.30 24.59 -6.59
CA ASP A 20 9.38 25.66 -6.96
C ASP A 20 7.91 25.20 -6.98
N PHE A 21 7.67 23.89 -6.91
CA PHE A 21 6.31 23.38 -6.81
C PHE A 21 5.79 23.45 -5.37
N ASN A 22 4.67 24.14 -5.19
CA ASN A 22 3.89 24.08 -3.96
C ASN A 22 2.98 22.86 -4.01
N VAL A 23 3.28 21.83 -3.20
CA VAL A 23 2.50 20.59 -3.15
C VAL A 23 1.74 20.50 -1.82
N GLU A 24 0.41 20.52 -1.91
CA GLU A 24 -0.47 20.35 -0.76
C GLU A 24 -1.09 18.95 -0.75
N ILE A 25 -1.15 18.31 0.42
CA ILE A 25 -1.83 17.02 0.61
C ILE A 25 -3.13 17.30 1.36
N VAL A 26 -4.24 16.94 0.74
CA VAL A 26 -5.58 17.16 1.27
C VAL A 26 -6.28 15.82 1.51
N ASP A 27 -6.82 15.64 2.71
CA ASP A 27 -7.74 14.54 2.99
C ASP A 27 -9.16 14.96 2.60
N ILE A 28 -9.72 14.28 1.60
CA ILE A 28 -11.05 14.64 1.07
C ILE A 28 -12.16 14.52 2.13
N LEU A 29 -12.04 13.57 3.04
CA LEU A 29 -13.02 13.40 4.11
C LEU A 29 -12.99 14.57 5.11
N ASP A 30 -11.81 15.14 5.35
CA ASP A 30 -11.67 16.34 6.19
C ASP A 30 -12.28 17.57 5.50
N VAL A 31 -12.13 17.70 4.17
CA VAL A 31 -12.79 18.74 3.38
C VAL A 31 -14.31 18.59 3.39
N PHE A 32 -14.79 17.36 3.25
CA PHE A 32 -16.22 17.08 3.26
C PHE A 32 -16.82 17.38 4.65
N ASN A 33 -16.36 16.65 5.64
CA ASN A 33 -16.72 16.84 7.05
C ASN A 33 -15.71 16.06 7.92
N PRO A 34 -14.96 16.74 8.82
CA PRO A 34 -13.99 16.07 9.69
C PRO A 34 -14.55 14.91 10.53
N ALA A 35 -15.85 14.95 10.89
CA ALA A 35 -16.51 13.86 11.60
C ALA A 35 -16.60 12.58 10.74
N LEU A 36 -16.70 12.69 9.42
CA LEU A 36 -16.76 11.52 8.51
C LEU A 36 -15.47 10.72 8.53
N ASN A 37 -14.33 11.38 8.70
CA ASN A 37 -13.03 10.70 8.73
C ASN A 37 -12.91 9.77 9.94
N ASN A 38 -13.35 10.26 11.12
CA ASN A 38 -13.33 9.46 12.36
C ASN A 38 -14.32 8.29 12.31
N VAL A 39 -15.54 8.53 11.82
CA VAL A 39 -16.58 7.52 11.71
C VAL A 39 -16.23 6.49 10.63
N GLY A 40 -15.78 6.94 9.45
CA GLY A 40 -15.40 6.07 8.34
C GLY A 40 -14.24 5.15 8.70
N SER A 41 -13.23 5.67 9.39
CA SER A 41 -12.09 4.85 9.85
C SER A 41 -12.49 3.78 10.85
N LYS A 42 -13.41 4.10 11.78
CA LYS A 42 -13.94 3.13 12.75
C LYS A 42 -14.80 2.06 12.07
N ILE A 43 -15.66 2.46 11.13
CA ILE A 43 -16.50 1.52 10.36
C ILE A 43 -15.60 0.59 9.53
N TYR A 44 -14.62 1.13 8.82
CA TYR A 44 -13.67 0.34 8.03
C TYR A 44 -12.95 -0.69 8.91
N TYR A 45 -12.42 -0.26 10.04
CA TYR A 45 -11.73 -1.15 10.99
C TYR A 45 -12.66 -2.26 11.49
N ASN A 46 -13.87 -1.91 11.95
CA ASN A 46 -14.83 -2.90 12.43
C ASN A 46 -15.25 -3.90 11.34
N LEU A 47 -15.47 -3.43 10.10
CA LEU A 47 -15.85 -4.31 9.00
C LEU A 47 -14.73 -5.28 8.62
N THR A 48 -13.48 -4.80 8.55
CA THR A 48 -12.35 -5.64 8.14
C THR A 48 -11.92 -6.62 9.23
N GLU A 49 -12.02 -6.25 10.51
CA GLU A 49 -11.59 -7.08 11.64
C GLU A 49 -12.68 -8.06 12.10
N HIS A 50 -13.94 -7.61 12.17
CA HIS A 50 -15.01 -8.39 12.79
C HIS A 50 -16.02 -8.95 11.78
N TYR A 51 -16.16 -8.31 10.60
CA TYR A 51 -17.15 -8.70 9.59
C TYR A 51 -16.54 -8.79 8.19
N PRO A 52 -15.46 -9.56 7.98
CA PRO A 52 -14.74 -9.61 6.68
C PRO A 52 -15.65 -10.07 5.53
N PHE A 53 -16.64 -10.93 5.78
CA PHE A 53 -17.58 -11.35 4.75
C PHE A 53 -18.44 -10.19 4.24
N VAL A 54 -18.93 -9.33 5.15
CA VAL A 54 -19.72 -8.14 4.77
C VAL A 54 -18.85 -7.16 3.99
N TYR A 55 -17.63 -6.94 4.46
CA TYR A 55 -16.66 -6.09 3.77
C TYR A 55 -16.39 -6.60 2.34
N ASN A 56 -16.11 -7.88 2.18
CA ASN A 56 -15.85 -8.50 0.88
C ASN A 56 -17.05 -8.36 -0.07
N THR A 57 -18.26 -8.56 0.42
CA THR A 57 -19.48 -8.38 -0.40
C THR A 57 -19.60 -6.94 -0.90
N ILE A 58 -19.36 -5.95 -0.04
CA ILE A 58 -19.38 -4.53 -0.41
C ILE A 58 -18.25 -4.24 -1.42
N TYR A 59 -17.05 -4.77 -1.18
CA TYR A 59 -15.92 -4.61 -2.08
C TYR A 59 -16.16 -5.22 -3.45
N ASP A 60 -16.72 -6.44 -3.52
CA ASP A 60 -17.02 -7.12 -4.79
C ASP A 60 -18.08 -6.36 -5.60
N ILE A 61 -19.09 -5.78 -4.94
CA ILE A 61 -20.05 -4.90 -5.58
C ILE A 61 -19.34 -3.67 -6.17
N LYS A 62 -18.47 -3.01 -5.42
CA LYS A 62 -17.69 -1.86 -5.89
C LYS A 62 -16.73 -2.22 -7.02
N LYS A 63 -16.11 -3.39 -6.93
CA LYS A 63 -15.16 -3.89 -7.92
C LYS A 63 -15.81 -4.16 -9.27
N THR A 64 -17.02 -4.70 -9.27
CA THR A 64 -17.74 -5.14 -10.48
C THR A 64 -18.67 -4.08 -11.04
N ASN A 65 -19.14 -3.15 -10.21
CA ASN A 65 -20.15 -2.17 -10.62
C ASN A 65 -19.49 -0.87 -11.09
N LYS A 66 -19.72 -0.53 -12.36
CA LYS A 66 -19.27 0.74 -12.97
C LYS A 66 -19.88 1.99 -12.30
N ASN A 67 -21.09 1.85 -11.74
CA ASN A 67 -21.83 2.95 -11.11
C ASN A 67 -21.79 2.78 -9.59
N ASN A 68 -20.80 3.35 -8.94
CA ASN A 68 -20.69 3.34 -7.48
C ASN A 68 -21.61 4.41 -6.89
N LEU A 69 -22.92 4.07 -6.75
CA LEU A 69 -23.95 5.00 -6.30
C LEU A 69 -23.65 5.64 -4.95
N PHE A 70 -23.06 4.89 -4.02
CA PHE A 70 -22.72 5.43 -2.70
C PHE A 70 -21.69 6.56 -2.79
N ASP A 71 -20.60 6.35 -3.53
CA ASP A 71 -19.57 7.35 -3.72
C ASP A 71 -20.11 8.57 -4.48
N ILE A 72 -20.97 8.33 -5.49
CA ILE A 72 -21.64 9.41 -6.25
C ILE A 72 -22.55 10.25 -5.34
N LEU A 73 -23.35 9.63 -4.49
CA LEU A 73 -24.23 10.34 -3.56
C LEU A 73 -23.43 11.17 -2.55
N LEU A 74 -22.39 10.58 -1.97
CA LEU A 74 -21.50 11.29 -1.04
C LEU A 74 -20.79 12.46 -1.74
N CYS A 75 -20.25 12.25 -2.93
CA CYS A 75 -19.64 13.31 -3.72
C CYS A 75 -20.64 14.41 -4.07
N THR A 76 -21.90 14.06 -4.43
CA THR A 76 -22.96 15.03 -4.75
C THR A 76 -23.30 15.91 -3.55
N ALA A 77 -23.28 15.35 -2.34
CA ALA A 77 -23.55 16.14 -1.13
C ALA A 77 -22.47 17.19 -0.84
N TYR A 78 -21.21 16.91 -1.20
CA TYR A 78 -20.07 17.72 -0.75
C TYR A 78 -19.25 18.37 -1.89
N TYR A 79 -19.58 18.16 -3.17
CA TYR A 79 -18.78 18.66 -4.30
C TYR A 79 -18.54 20.17 -4.27
N LYS A 80 -19.54 20.96 -3.80
CA LYS A 80 -19.41 22.43 -3.71
C LYS A 80 -18.30 22.88 -2.77
N LYS A 81 -18.11 22.16 -1.64
CA LYS A 81 -17.02 22.46 -0.70
C LYS A 81 -15.66 22.17 -1.34
N LEU A 82 -15.53 21.01 -1.96
CA LEU A 82 -14.29 20.63 -2.65
C LEU A 82 -14.00 21.56 -3.83
N HIS A 83 -15.01 21.92 -4.62
CA HIS A 83 -14.87 22.87 -5.72
C HIS A 83 -14.33 24.22 -5.23
N LYS A 84 -14.96 24.79 -4.19
CA LYS A 84 -14.49 26.04 -3.58
C LYS A 84 -13.03 25.95 -3.09
N TYR A 85 -12.67 24.82 -2.52
CA TYR A 85 -11.27 24.57 -2.10
C TYR A 85 -10.32 24.54 -3.29
N ILE A 86 -10.67 23.83 -4.36
CA ILE A 86 -9.86 23.73 -5.60
C ILE A 86 -9.73 25.11 -6.26
N GLU A 87 -10.80 25.90 -6.33
CA GLU A 87 -10.75 27.27 -6.89
C GLU A 87 -9.82 28.18 -6.07
N ALA A 88 -9.91 28.12 -4.73
CA ALA A 88 -9.07 28.94 -3.86
C ALA A 88 -7.58 28.58 -3.96
N PHE A 89 -7.24 27.30 -4.07
CA PHE A 89 -5.87 26.83 -4.23
C PHE A 89 -5.36 27.00 -5.67
N SER A 90 -6.27 26.93 -6.65
CA SER A 90 -5.99 27.03 -8.09
C SER A 90 -4.84 26.13 -8.58
N PRO A 91 -4.94 24.78 -8.38
CA PRO A 91 -3.86 23.87 -8.72
C PRO A 91 -3.69 23.75 -10.24
N LYS A 92 -2.44 23.65 -10.70
CA LYS A 92 -2.11 23.27 -12.09
C LYS A 92 -2.44 21.80 -12.38
N LEU A 93 -2.33 20.94 -11.35
CA LEU A 93 -2.53 19.51 -11.46
C LEU A 93 -3.14 18.97 -10.17
N ILE A 94 -4.08 18.05 -10.30
CA ILE A 94 -4.66 17.30 -9.18
C ILE A 94 -4.16 15.85 -9.25
N ILE A 95 -3.65 15.32 -8.14
CA ILE A 95 -3.21 13.92 -8.03
C ILE A 95 -4.11 13.21 -7.04
N SER A 96 -4.88 12.26 -7.52
CA SER A 96 -5.77 11.44 -6.68
C SER A 96 -5.10 10.11 -6.35
N THR A 97 -5.01 9.81 -5.06
CA THR A 97 -4.50 8.53 -4.54
C THR A 97 -5.57 7.72 -3.82
N PHE A 98 -6.84 8.14 -3.91
CA PHE A 98 -7.96 7.49 -3.26
C PHE A 98 -9.21 7.51 -4.17
N PRO A 99 -9.96 6.40 -4.33
CA PRO A 99 -11.07 6.29 -5.27
C PRO A 99 -12.12 7.41 -5.15
N LEU A 100 -12.50 7.74 -3.91
CA LEU A 100 -13.47 8.81 -3.63
C LEU A 100 -12.98 10.17 -4.12
N CYS A 101 -11.66 10.45 -4.07
CA CYS A 101 -11.09 11.68 -4.63
C CYS A 101 -11.27 11.72 -6.15
N SER A 102 -10.98 10.61 -6.85
CA SER A 102 -11.17 10.50 -8.30
C SER A 102 -12.63 10.70 -8.69
N CYS A 103 -13.57 10.14 -7.92
CA CYS A 103 -15.00 10.35 -8.09
C CYS A 103 -15.38 11.82 -7.97
N ALA A 104 -15.01 12.46 -6.86
CA ALA A 104 -15.39 13.84 -6.55
C ALA A 104 -14.82 14.84 -7.56
N VAL A 105 -13.52 14.72 -7.89
CA VAL A 105 -12.88 15.60 -8.88
C VAL A 105 -13.47 15.38 -10.27
N SER A 106 -13.73 14.13 -10.68
CA SER A 106 -14.38 13.83 -11.96
C SER A 106 -15.77 14.46 -12.06
N MET A 107 -16.54 14.43 -10.96
CA MET A 107 -17.83 15.10 -10.89
C MET A 107 -17.70 16.61 -11.04
N ILE A 108 -16.75 17.24 -10.34
CA ILE A 108 -16.50 18.69 -10.42
C ILE A 108 -16.06 19.08 -11.85
N LYS A 109 -15.16 18.31 -12.47
CA LYS A 109 -14.76 18.54 -13.88
C LYS A 109 -15.97 18.57 -14.80
N LYS A 110 -16.93 17.65 -14.61
CA LYS A 110 -18.15 17.59 -15.43
C LYS A 110 -19.15 18.70 -15.12
N MET A 111 -19.43 18.97 -13.83
CA MET A 111 -20.50 19.88 -13.41
C MET A 111 -20.08 21.34 -13.43
N CYS A 112 -18.83 21.63 -13.08
CA CYS A 112 -18.30 22.97 -12.95
C CYS A 112 -17.33 23.35 -14.07
N ARG A 113 -17.15 22.49 -15.09
CA ARG A 113 -16.23 22.71 -16.23
C ARG A 113 -14.79 22.98 -15.79
N LEU A 114 -14.35 22.28 -14.75
CA LEU A 114 -12.96 22.39 -14.26
C LEU A 114 -11.99 21.79 -15.29
N ASN A 115 -11.07 22.59 -15.81
CA ASN A 115 -10.10 22.19 -16.84
C ASN A 115 -8.79 21.64 -16.25
N THR A 116 -8.59 21.73 -14.94
CA THR A 116 -7.37 21.18 -14.29
C THR A 116 -7.25 19.69 -14.55
N LYS A 117 -6.07 19.27 -15.01
CA LYS A 117 -5.78 17.85 -15.22
C LYS A 117 -5.81 17.06 -13.91
N MET A 118 -6.27 15.81 -13.99
CA MET A 118 -6.27 14.87 -12.86
C MET A 118 -5.49 13.61 -13.20
N ILE A 119 -4.50 13.28 -12.39
CA ILE A 119 -3.80 12.00 -12.41
C ILE A 119 -4.40 11.11 -11.31
N THR A 120 -4.84 9.91 -11.67
CA THR A 120 -5.27 8.89 -10.69
C THR A 120 -4.15 7.87 -10.49
N VAL A 121 -3.64 7.77 -9.27
CA VAL A 121 -2.62 6.79 -8.86
C VAL A 121 -3.30 5.64 -8.15
N ILE A 122 -3.33 4.47 -8.78
CA ILE A 122 -3.92 3.27 -8.19
C ILE A 122 -2.95 2.67 -7.17
N THR A 123 -3.36 2.61 -5.90
CA THR A 123 -2.49 2.27 -4.77
C THR A 123 -2.61 0.81 -4.29
N ASP A 124 -3.39 0.01 -5.00
CA ASP A 124 -3.50 -1.44 -4.83
C ASP A 124 -3.37 -2.14 -6.19
N ILE A 125 -3.00 -3.42 -6.21
CA ILE A 125 -2.85 -4.18 -7.46
C ILE A 125 -4.23 -4.68 -7.90
N THR A 126 -5.05 -3.75 -8.35
CA THR A 126 -6.45 -4.00 -8.68
C THR A 126 -6.85 -3.28 -9.97
N ASP A 127 -7.87 -3.83 -10.62
CA ASP A 127 -8.60 -3.22 -11.76
C ASP A 127 -10.02 -2.82 -11.37
N SER A 128 -10.28 -2.60 -10.08
CA SER A 128 -11.61 -2.26 -9.56
C SER A 128 -12.20 -1.03 -10.23
N TRP A 129 -13.52 -1.08 -10.56
CA TRP A 129 -14.24 0.05 -11.13
C TRP A 129 -14.29 1.28 -10.22
N GLU A 130 -14.07 1.12 -8.93
CA GLU A 130 -14.04 2.25 -7.99
C GLU A 130 -12.92 3.27 -8.28
N TRP A 131 -11.89 2.87 -9.04
CA TRP A 131 -10.81 3.75 -9.48
C TRP A 131 -11.07 4.45 -10.82
N LEU A 132 -12.06 3.99 -11.60
CA LEU A 132 -12.21 4.33 -13.01
C LEU A 132 -13.29 5.40 -13.21
N TYR A 133 -12.87 6.64 -13.36
CA TYR A 133 -13.75 7.80 -13.60
C TYR A 133 -13.34 8.58 -14.84
N ASN A 134 -14.32 9.03 -15.62
CA ASN A 134 -14.10 9.73 -16.89
C ASN A 134 -13.37 11.07 -16.78
N GLY A 135 -13.26 11.64 -15.57
CA GLY A 135 -12.49 12.87 -15.32
C GLY A 135 -10.99 12.65 -15.16
N THR A 136 -10.52 11.41 -15.16
CA THR A 136 -9.08 11.09 -15.06
C THR A 136 -8.41 11.30 -16.42
N ASP A 137 -7.38 12.12 -16.46
CA ASP A 137 -6.59 12.40 -17.67
C ASP A 137 -5.40 11.44 -17.82
N LEU A 138 -4.92 10.88 -16.69
CA LEU A 138 -3.84 9.89 -16.69
C LEU A 138 -4.00 8.92 -15.52
N TYR A 139 -3.88 7.63 -15.79
CA TYR A 139 -3.79 6.58 -14.79
C TYR A 139 -2.33 6.16 -14.58
N MET A 140 -1.88 6.16 -13.33
CA MET A 140 -0.66 5.52 -12.90
C MET A 140 -1.00 4.20 -12.23
N VAL A 141 -0.51 3.10 -12.79
CA VAL A 141 -0.89 1.75 -12.37
C VAL A 141 0.29 0.93 -11.85
N PRO A 142 0.06 0.00 -10.90
CA PRO A 142 1.11 -0.74 -10.24
C PRO A 142 1.84 -1.75 -11.14
N SER A 143 1.20 -2.25 -12.21
CA SER A 143 1.78 -3.32 -13.03
C SER A 143 1.23 -3.34 -14.45
N LYS A 144 1.95 -4.04 -15.34
CA LYS A 144 1.50 -4.30 -16.73
C LYS A 144 0.19 -5.09 -16.76
N ASP A 145 -0.03 -5.99 -15.81
CA ASP A 145 -1.27 -6.77 -15.72
C ASP A 145 -2.47 -5.87 -15.43
N VAL A 146 -2.33 -4.92 -14.49
CA VAL A 146 -3.39 -3.94 -14.20
C VAL A 146 -3.63 -3.07 -15.44
N LYS A 147 -2.58 -2.58 -16.12
CA LYS A 147 -2.73 -1.85 -17.39
C LYS A 147 -3.57 -2.63 -18.40
N ASN A 148 -3.24 -3.90 -18.64
CA ASN A 148 -3.95 -4.74 -19.61
C ASN A 148 -5.43 -4.94 -19.22
N LYS A 149 -5.71 -5.12 -17.92
CA LYS A 149 -7.08 -5.23 -17.42
C LYS A 149 -7.87 -3.94 -17.58
N LEU A 150 -7.26 -2.77 -17.38
CA LEU A 150 -7.90 -1.48 -17.62
C LEU A 150 -8.21 -1.28 -19.12
N ILE A 151 -7.29 -1.65 -20.00
CA ILE A 151 -7.51 -1.61 -21.45
C ILE A 151 -8.71 -2.52 -21.83
N ALA A 152 -8.78 -3.71 -21.27
CA ALA A 152 -9.89 -4.64 -21.48
C ALA A 152 -11.25 -4.08 -20.97
N LYS A 153 -11.23 -3.14 -20.02
CA LYS A 153 -12.40 -2.40 -19.54
C LYS A 153 -12.72 -1.15 -20.37
N GLY A 154 -12.00 -0.92 -21.46
CA GLY A 154 -12.23 0.19 -22.39
C GLY A 154 -11.53 1.49 -22.02
N ILE A 155 -10.56 1.47 -21.10
CA ILE A 155 -9.72 2.66 -20.84
C ILE A 155 -8.65 2.74 -21.94
N ASP A 156 -8.46 3.95 -22.49
CA ASP A 156 -7.47 4.19 -23.53
C ASP A 156 -6.05 3.85 -23.01
N LYS A 157 -5.32 3.06 -23.80
CA LYS A 157 -3.94 2.63 -23.48
C LYS A 157 -2.97 3.80 -23.30
N ASP A 158 -3.22 4.93 -23.99
CA ASP A 158 -2.31 6.08 -24.04
C ASP A 158 -2.38 6.92 -22.76
N ILE A 159 -3.50 6.85 -22.02
CA ILE A 159 -3.65 7.48 -20.72
C ILE A 159 -3.30 6.53 -19.55
N ILE A 160 -2.69 5.35 -19.80
CA ILE A 160 -2.29 4.42 -18.74
C ILE A 160 -0.76 4.25 -18.73
N LYS A 161 -0.11 4.69 -17.65
CA LYS A 161 1.32 4.53 -17.40
C LYS A 161 1.58 3.51 -16.30
N VAL A 162 2.48 2.56 -16.54
CA VAL A 162 2.92 1.59 -15.53
C VAL A 162 4.08 2.20 -14.75
N THR A 163 3.83 2.54 -13.50
CA THR A 163 4.79 3.26 -12.64
C THR A 163 5.16 2.50 -11.37
N GLY A 164 4.43 1.44 -11.04
CA GLY A 164 4.45 0.90 -9.68
C GLY A 164 3.64 1.78 -8.72
N ILE A 165 3.64 1.40 -7.43
CA ILE A 165 3.07 2.23 -6.37
C ILE A 165 4.20 3.09 -5.80
N PRO A 166 4.07 4.44 -5.77
CA PRO A 166 5.09 5.32 -5.23
C PRO A 166 5.38 5.05 -3.75
N VAL A 167 6.65 4.96 -3.41
CA VAL A 167 7.14 4.79 -2.04
C VAL A 167 8.05 5.95 -1.64
N LYS A 168 8.19 6.22 -0.35
CA LYS A 168 9.07 7.27 0.15
C LYS A 168 10.52 7.02 -0.25
N ASN A 169 11.28 8.10 -0.43
CA ASN A 169 12.66 8.06 -0.92
C ASN A 169 13.58 7.16 -0.07
N ARG A 170 13.36 7.07 1.25
CA ARG A 170 14.10 6.18 2.16
C ARG A 170 14.03 4.69 1.80
N PHE A 171 12.98 4.24 1.09
CA PHE A 171 12.86 2.87 0.60
C PHE A 171 13.58 2.64 -0.73
N LEU A 172 13.93 3.71 -1.47
CA LEU A 172 14.59 3.61 -2.77
C LEU A 172 16.07 3.27 -2.66
N ASN A 173 16.69 3.59 -1.52
CA ASN A 173 18.09 3.36 -1.22
C ASN A 173 18.22 2.15 -0.31
N SER A 174 18.65 1.01 -0.85
CA SER A 174 18.96 -0.18 -0.05
C SER A 174 20.43 -0.10 0.40
N LYS A 175 20.68 -0.26 1.69
CA LYS A 175 22.03 -0.42 2.24
C LYS A 175 22.49 -1.86 1.97
N GLN A 176 23.27 -2.08 0.91
CA GLN A 176 23.67 -3.41 0.45
C GLN A 176 24.66 -4.15 1.36
N ASN A 177 25.27 -3.49 2.36
CA ASN A 177 26.35 -4.04 3.19
C ASN A 177 25.91 -4.39 4.62
N THR A 178 24.64 -4.53 4.93
CA THR A 178 24.17 -4.98 6.23
C THR A 178 24.10 -6.49 6.28
N GLU A 179 24.70 -7.08 7.32
CA GLU A 179 24.49 -8.47 7.65
C GLU A 179 23.01 -8.72 7.95
N LYS A 180 22.38 -9.57 7.14
CA LYS A 180 20.96 -9.84 7.22
C LYS A 180 20.72 -11.10 8.04
N ASN A 181 20.17 -10.93 9.23
CA ASN A 181 19.84 -12.04 10.13
C ASN A 181 18.50 -11.84 10.85
N THR A 182 17.67 -10.92 10.36
CA THR A 182 16.44 -10.52 11.06
C THR A 182 15.20 -10.98 10.31
N LEU A 183 14.25 -11.60 11.00
CA LEU A 183 12.86 -11.75 10.58
C LEU A 183 12.10 -10.50 11.06
N LEU A 184 11.66 -9.65 10.14
CA LEU A 184 10.85 -8.49 10.47
C LEU A 184 9.36 -8.85 10.35
N ILE A 185 8.61 -8.66 11.44
CA ILE A 185 7.18 -8.88 11.50
C ILE A 185 6.48 -7.53 11.70
N ILE A 186 5.71 -7.07 10.71
CA ILE A 186 4.82 -5.93 10.86
C ILE A 186 3.44 -6.46 11.25
N ALA A 187 3.12 -6.36 12.54
CA ALA A 187 1.94 -7.00 13.12
C ALA A 187 0.60 -6.31 12.79
N THR A 188 0.61 -5.21 12.03
CA THR A 188 -0.62 -4.51 11.63
C THR A 188 -1.46 -5.40 10.71
N GLY A 189 -2.68 -5.76 11.16
CA GLY A 189 -3.58 -6.66 10.45
C GLY A 189 -3.26 -8.15 10.60
N MET A 190 -2.42 -8.52 11.57
CA MET A 190 -2.22 -9.89 12.01
C MET A 190 -3.19 -10.25 13.15
N THR A 191 -3.59 -11.51 13.20
CA THR A 191 -4.48 -12.02 14.24
C THR A 191 -3.71 -12.46 15.49
N ALA A 192 -4.41 -12.62 16.60
CA ALA A 192 -3.83 -13.17 17.82
C ALA A 192 -3.27 -14.60 17.66
N GLN A 193 -3.79 -15.36 16.67
CA GLN A 193 -3.30 -16.70 16.36
C GLN A 193 -1.95 -16.68 15.65
N ASP A 194 -1.71 -15.67 14.78
CA ASP A 194 -0.45 -15.53 14.04
C ASP A 194 0.74 -15.26 14.96
N LEU A 195 0.48 -14.60 16.09
CA LEU A 195 1.45 -14.24 17.11
C LEU A 195 1.11 -14.91 18.46
N SER A 196 0.65 -16.17 18.40
CA SER A 196 0.35 -16.95 19.60
C SER A 196 1.63 -17.23 20.39
N ASP A 197 1.49 -17.49 21.69
CA ASP A 197 2.61 -17.75 22.59
C ASP A 197 3.46 -18.94 22.13
N ASP A 198 2.83 -19.96 21.57
CA ASP A 198 3.52 -21.17 21.12
C ASP A 198 4.34 -20.89 19.86
N VAL A 199 3.82 -20.11 18.91
CA VAL A 199 4.55 -19.68 17.72
C VAL A 199 5.75 -18.81 18.11
N LEU A 200 5.53 -17.83 19.00
CA LEU A 200 6.60 -16.92 19.41
C LEU A 200 7.69 -17.64 20.22
N LYS A 201 7.35 -18.61 21.09
CA LYS A 201 8.34 -19.45 21.79
C LYS A 201 9.20 -20.25 20.80
N GLN A 202 8.59 -20.81 19.75
CA GLN A 202 9.33 -21.57 18.74
C GLN A 202 10.28 -20.65 17.95
N ILE A 203 9.81 -19.45 17.56
CA ILE A 203 10.63 -18.46 16.87
C ILE A 203 11.79 -17.98 17.78
N ASP A 204 11.53 -17.77 19.07
CA ASP A 204 12.53 -17.31 20.05
C ASP A 204 13.65 -18.33 20.28
N ASN A 205 13.44 -19.60 19.95
CA ASN A 205 14.45 -20.64 20.06
C ASN A 205 15.49 -20.64 18.93
N TYR A 206 15.25 -19.89 17.83
CA TYR A 206 16.24 -19.78 16.75
C TYR A 206 17.37 -18.82 17.11
N SER A 207 18.46 -19.31 17.67
CA SER A 207 19.60 -18.50 18.14
C SER A 207 20.34 -17.75 17.03
N SER A 208 20.25 -18.22 15.79
CA SER A 208 20.87 -17.60 14.60
C SER A 208 19.99 -16.57 13.91
N LEU A 209 18.73 -16.40 14.35
CA LEU A 209 17.76 -15.51 13.75
C LEU A 209 17.24 -14.52 14.80
N LYS A 210 17.48 -13.25 14.61
CA LYS A 210 16.82 -12.20 15.37
C LYS A 210 15.41 -11.94 14.80
N THR A 211 14.41 -11.82 15.66
CA THR A 211 13.06 -11.43 15.24
C THR A 211 12.73 -10.05 15.78
N VAL A 212 12.23 -9.17 14.93
CA VAL A 212 11.73 -7.84 15.32
C VAL A 212 10.25 -7.75 15.00
N ILE A 213 9.41 -7.54 16.02
CA ILE A 213 7.96 -7.39 15.90
C ILE A 213 7.59 -5.92 16.06
N VAL A 214 7.06 -5.32 14.99
CA VAL A 214 6.59 -3.94 15.02
C VAL A 214 5.07 -3.94 15.14
N THR A 215 4.54 -3.53 16.29
CA THR A 215 3.09 -3.49 16.58
C THR A 215 2.41 -2.21 16.07
N GLY A 216 3.22 -1.23 15.65
CA GLY A 216 2.72 0.06 15.20
C GLY A 216 1.94 0.80 16.29
N ARG A 217 0.70 1.20 15.99
CA ARG A 217 -0.17 1.93 16.93
C ARG A 217 -1.03 1.02 17.81
N ASN A 218 -0.89 -0.28 17.70
CA ASN A 218 -1.62 -1.24 18.54
C ASN A 218 -0.96 -1.36 19.92
N GLN A 219 -1.38 -0.51 20.86
CA GLN A 219 -0.83 -0.45 22.21
C GLN A 219 -1.15 -1.71 23.02
N ASP A 220 -2.32 -2.32 22.80
CA ASP A 220 -2.73 -3.54 23.52
C ASP A 220 -1.79 -4.70 23.15
N LEU A 221 -1.53 -4.87 21.85
CA LEU A 221 -0.59 -5.88 21.38
C LEU A 221 0.84 -5.60 21.87
N TYR A 222 1.27 -4.33 21.81
CA TYR A 222 2.59 -3.94 22.34
C TYR A 222 2.72 -4.31 23.81
N SER A 223 1.76 -3.91 24.65
CA SER A 223 1.78 -4.19 26.09
C SER A 223 1.78 -5.69 26.37
N LYS A 224 0.98 -6.46 25.64
CA LYS A 224 0.91 -7.92 25.78
C LYS A 224 2.24 -8.60 25.48
N LEU A 225 2.90 -8.20 24.39
CA LEU A 225 4.13 -8.85 23.93
C LEU A 225 5.37 -8.35 24.69
N SER A 226 5.47 -7.08 25.04
CA SER A 226 6.62 -6.48 25.70
C SER A 226 6.79 -6.91 27.16
N LEU A 227 5.74 -7.46 27.80
CA LEU A 227 5.82 -8.04 29.15
C LEU A 227 6.53 -9.39 29.18
N LYS A 228 6.78 -10.01 28.03
CA LYS A 228 7.41 -11.32 27.94
C LYS A 228 8.91 -11.20 27.79
N LEU A 229 9.62 -12.08 28.43
CA LEU A 229 11.07 -12.17 28.34
C LEU A 229 11.44 -13.09 27.17
N TYR A 230 11.82 -12.49 26.05
CA TYR A 230 12.34 -13.20 24.88
C TYR A 230 13.86 -13.10 24.83
N LYS A 231 14.50 -14.09 24.23
CA LYS A 231 15.96 -14.14 24.00
C LYS A 231 16.34 -13.51 22.65
N ASN A 232 15.57 -13.83 21.61
CA ASN A 232 15.85 -13.47 20.22
C ASN A 232 14.74 -12.63 19.56
N ILE A 233 13.68 -12.25 20.32
CA ILE A 233 12.58 -11.41 19.83
C ILE A 233 12.66 -10.03 20.50
N GLU A 234 12.69 -9.00 19.68
CA GLU A 234 12.53 -7.59 20.08
C GLU A 234 11.14 -7.08 19.69
N VAL A 235 10.41 -6.48 20.63
CA VAL A 235 9.07 -5.94 20.39
C VAL A 235 9.14 -4.42 20.37
N LEU A 236 8.70 -3.81 19.26
CA LEU A 236 8.67 -2.37 19.05
C LEU A 236 7.25 -1.89 18.84
N GLY A 237 6.93 -0.71 19.34
CA GLY A 237 5.69 -0.01 19.06
C GLY A 237 5.70 0.63 17.66
N PHE A 238 5.27 1.90 17.59
CA PHE A 238 5.38 2.67 16.35
C PHE A 238 6.83 3.11 16.12
N VAL A 239 7.36 2.81 14.93
CA VAL A 239 8.72 3.18 14.51
C VAL A 239 8.71 4.09 13.29
N ASN A 240 9.68 5.01 13.21
CA ASN A 240 9.86 5.89 12.05
C ASN A 240 10.89 5.36 11.05
N ASN A 241 11.73 4.40 11.45
CA ASN A 241 12.85 3.84 10.71
C ASN A 241 12.61 2.42 10.20
N ILE A 242 11.38 2.14 9.76
CA ILE A 242 11.00 0.81 9.24
C ILE A 242 11.87 0.37 8.04
N ASP A 243 12.31 1.31 7.23
CA ASP A 243 13.21 1.10 6.10
C ASP A 243 14.59 0.57 6.52
N GLU A 244 15.12 1.01 7.67
CA GLU A 244 16.38 0.49 8.23
C GLU A 244 16.20 -0.92 8.82
N LEU A 245 15.04 -1.22 9.39
CA LEU A 245 14.70 -2.57 9.85
C LEU A 245 14.58 -3.51 8.65
N MET A 246 13.97 -3.07 7.56
CA MET A 246 13.90 -3.84 6.31
C MET A 246 15.30 -4.12 5.73
N ASP A 247 16.24 -3.16 5.78
CA ASP A 247 17.61 -3.34 5.27
C ASP A 247 18.37 -4.47 6.01
N LYS A 248 18.08 -4.69 7.30
CA LYS A 248 18.69 -5.75 8.15
C LYS A 248 17.97 -7.10 8.05
N SER A 249 16.84 -7.14 7.35
CA SER A 249 15.96 -8.30 7.37
C SER A 249 16.19 -9.24 6.19
N ILE A 250 15.95 -10.52 6.45
CA ILE A 250 15.95 -11.61 5.46
C ILE A 250 14.56 -11.83 4.88
N PHE A 251 13.54 -11.60 5.71
CA PHE A 251 12.13 -11.67 5.35
C PHE A 251 11.34 -10.54 6.00
N LEU A 252 10.30 -10.12 5.32
CA LEU A 252 9.24 -9.28 5.87
C LEU A 252 7.95 -10.08 5.97
N MET A 253 7.51 -10.38 7.19
CA MET A 253 6.19 -10.94 7.44
C MET A 253 5.18 -9.81 7.69
N THR A 254 4.11 -9.77 6.89
CA THR A 254 3.11 -8.70 6.96
C THR A 254 1.82 -9.08 6.23
N LYS A 255 0.77 -8.27 6.37
CA LYS A 255 -0.36 -8.34 5.45
C LYS A 255 0.03 -7.80 4.07
N PRO A 256 -0.55 -8.29 2.98
CA PRO A 256 -0.17 -7.92 1.62
C PRO A 256 -0.74 -6.56 1.18
N GLY A 257 -0.46 -5.49 1.92
CA GLY A 257 -0.86 -4.13 1.53
C GLY A 257 -0.07 -3.63 0.32
N GLY A 258 -0.73 -2.98 -0.65
CA GLY A 258 -0.10 -2.57 -1.92
C GLY A 258 1.18 -1.77 -1.73
N ILE A 259 1.18 -0.75 -0.86
CA ILE A 259 2.38 0.07 -0.62
C ILE A 259 3.51 -0.75 0.03
N THR A 260 3.19 -1.60 1.00
CA THR A 260 4.20 -2.42 1.69
C THR A 260 4.87 -3.42 0.74
N VAL A 261 4.11 -3.96 -0.23
CA VAL A 261 4.66 -4.79 -1.30
C VAL A 261 5.70 -4.03 -2.12
N PHE A 262 5.42 -2.77 -2.48
CA PHE A 262 6.36 -1.95 -3.25
C PHE A 262 7.52 -1.40 -2.41
N GLU A 263 7.34 -1.18 -1.11
CA GLU A 263 8.44 -0.91 -0.17
C GLU A 263 9.40 -2.11 -0.11
N ALA A 264 8.87 -3.33 0.04
CA ALA A 264 9.66 -4.56 0.04
C ALA A 264 10.38 -4.80 -1.31
N ILE A 265 9.72 -4.56 -2.45
CA ILE A 265 10.34 -4.66 -3.78
C ILE A 265 11.53 -3.71 -3.90
N ASN A 266 11.40 -2.47 -3.43
CA ASN A 266 12.48 -1.49 -3.48
C ASN A 266 13.64 -1.83 -2.54
N LYS A 267 13.37 -2.51 -1.41
CA LYS A 267 14.37 -3.04 -0.49
C LYS A 267 14.91 -4.42 -0.89
N GLU A 268 14.37 -5.01 -1.96
CA GLU A 268 14.70 -6.38 -2.41
C GLU A 268 14.53 -7.41 -1.27
N LEU A 269 13.50 -7.20 -0.42
CA LEU A 269 13.24 -7.96 0.79
C LEU A 269 12.10 -8.97 0.55
N PRO A 270 12.37 -10.29 0.56
CA PRO A 270 11.37 -11.34 0.37
C PRO A 270 10.19 -11.23 1.33
N LEU A 271 8.99 -11.46 0.82
CA LEU A 271 7.74 -11.31 1.54
C LEU A 271 7.25 -12.65 2.09
N LEU A 272 6.81 -12.65 3.35
CA LEU A 272 5.95 -13.67 3.94
C LEU A 272 4.60 -13.02 4.22
N VAL A 273 3.61 -13.31 3.40
CA VAL A 273 2.32 -12.63 3.51
C VAL A 273 1.24 -13.59 3.96
N LYS A 274 0.39 -13.11 4.87
CA LYS A 274 -0.83 -13.81 5.24
C LYS A 274 -1.96 -13.39 4.30
N ASP A 275 -2.63 -14.37 3.69
CA ASP A 275 -3.86 -14.10 2.96
C ASP A 275 -4.98 -13.85 3.99
N SER A 276 -5.35 -12.59 4.15
CA SER A 276 -6.40 -12.17 5.09
C SER A 276 -7.80 -12.54 4.61
N GLY A 277 -7.95 -13.08 3.39
CA GLY A 277 -9.23 -13.27 2.74
C GLY A 277 -9.97 -11.98 2.40
N ILE A 278 -9.33 -10.80 2.59
CA ILE A 278 -9.91 -9.50 2.24
C ILE A 278 -9.79 -9.30 0.73
N GLY A 279 -10.93 -9.15 0.05
CA GLY A 279 -11.00 -9.05 -1.42
C GLY A 279 -10.10 -7.95 -2.02
N GLN A 280 -9.91 -6.84 -1.32
CA GLN A 280 -9.02 -5.76 -1.72
C GLN A 280 -7.55 -6.20 -1.81
N GLU A 281 -7.11 -7.09 -0.92
CA GLU A 281 -5.73 -7.57 -0.84
C GLU A 281 -5.44 -8.74 -1.79
N LYS A 282 -6.49 -9.39 -2.32
CA LYS A 282 -6.36 -10.56 -3.20
C LYS A 282 -5.46 -10.31 -4.42
N GLY A 283 -5.62 -9.16 -5.07
CA GLY A 283 -4.76 -8.79 -6.21
C GLY A 283 -3.28 -8.62 -5.83
N ASN A 284 -3.02 -8.16 -4.60
CA ASN A 284 -1.65 -8.03 -4.07
C ASN A 284 -1.04 -9.41 -3.81
N VAL A 285 -1.81 -10.35 -3.23
CA VAL A 285 -1.39 -11.76 -3.03
C VAL A 285 -1.09 -12.43 -4.37
N ASP A 286 -2.01 -12.31 -5.34
CA ASP A 286 -1.83 -12.88 -6.67
C ASP A 286 -0.57 -12.34 -7.37
N PHE A 287 -0.29 -11.04 -7.21
CA PHE A 287 0.91 -10.42 -7.76
C PHE A 287 2.20 -10.97 -7.11
N ILE A 288 2.21 -11.15 -5.79
CA ILE A 288 3.35 -11.72 -5.05
C ILE A 288 3.60 -13.15 -5.54
N LYS A 289 2.56 -13.99 -5.63
CA LYS A 289 2.67 -15.37 -6.11
C LYS A 289 3.15 -15.42 -7.56
N LYS A 290 2.50 -14.68 -8.46
CA LYS A 290 2.79 -14.69 -9.91
C LYS A 290 4.22 -14.28 -10.23
N ASN A 291 4.76 -13.31 -9.49
CA ASN A 291 6.10 -12.79 -9.71
C ASN A 291 7.16 -13.45 -8.83
N ASN A 292 6.80 -14.44 -8.03
CA ASN A 292 7.68 -15.14 -7.10
C ASN A 292 8.48 -14.14 -6.23
N LEU A 293 7.75 -13.33 -5.43
CA LEU A 293 8.34 -12.29 -4.57
C LEU A 293 8.42 -12.72 -3.10
N GLY A 294 7.99 -13.91 -2.80
CA GLY A 294 7.89 -14.44 -1.46
C GLY A 294 6.85 -15.54 -1.37
N MET A 295 6.39 -15.83 -0.17
CA MET A 295 5.50 -16.95 0.14
C MET A 295 4.24 -16.48 0.86
N VAL A 296 3.14 -17.25 0.68
CA VAL A 296 1.91 -17.06 1.44
C VAL A 296 1.92 -18.01 2.61
N ILE A 297 1.73 -17.47 3.81
CA ILE A 297 1.71 -18.19 5.07
C ILE A 297 0.26 -18.30 5.51
N ASN A 298 -0.27 -19.52 5.61
CA ASN A 298 -1.67 -19.74 6.01
C ASN A 298 -1.80 -19.97 7.52
N ASN A 299 -0.77 -20.57 8.10
CA ASN A 299 -0.73 -20.95 9.52
C ASN A 299 0.68 -20.85 10.09
N ALA A 300 0.82 -21.18 11.37
CA ALA A 300 2.10 -21.13 12.08
C ALA A 300 3.11 -22.16 11.56
N ASP A 301 2.65 -23.34 11.17
CA ASP A 301 3.53 -24.41 10.69
C ASP A 301 4.20 -24.01 9.37
N ASP A 302 3.46 -23.38 8.46
CA ASP A 302 4.03 -22.80 7.22
C ASP A 302 5.17 -21.81 7.53
N LEU A 303 4.97 -20.94 8.53
CA LEU A 303 6.00 -19.97 8.93
C LEU A 303 7.26 -20.66 9.45
N LEU A 304 7.09 -21.63 10.34
CA LEU A 304 8.21 -22.36 10.93
C LEU A 304 8.95 -23.21 9.89
N GLU A 305 8.22 -23.80 8.94
CA GLU A 305 8.80 -24.52 7.82
C GLU A 305 9.69 -23.60 6.96
N VAL A 306 9.18 -22.42 6.62
CA VAL A 306 9.94 -21.42 5.84
C VAL A 306 11.21 -20.97 6.57
N ILE A 307 11.12 -20.73 7.87
CA ILE A 307 12.28 -20.34 8.69
C ILE A 307 13.31 -21.47 8.71
N ASN A 308 12.88 -22.71 8.97
CA ASN A 308 13.75 -23.87 8.99
C ASN A 308 14.44 -24.11 7.63
N ASP A 309 13.68 -24.04 6.54
CA ASP A 309 14.20 -24.20 5.19
C ASP A 309 15.25 -23.12 4.86
N TYR A 310 14.98 -21.85 5.27
CA TYR A 310 15.96 -20.78 5.10
C TYR A 310 17.23 -21.02 5.90
N LEU A 311 17.12 -21.43 7.16
CA LEU A 311 18.30 -21.67 8.02
C LEU A 311 19.18 -22.81 7.47
N GLN A 312 18.58 -23.80 6.81
CA GLN A 312 19.29 -24.89 6.15
C GLN A 312 19.84 -24.47 4.77
N ASN A 313 19.12 -23.64 4.03
CA ASN A 313 19.39 -23.27 2.64
C ASN A 313 19.20 -21.76 2.37
N PRO A 314 20.06 -20.88 2.90
CA PRO A 314 19.90 -19.41 2.78
C PRO A 314 19.82 -18.91 1.33
N ASN A 315 20.38 -19.66 0.38
CA ASN A 315 20.42 -19.29 -1.04
C ASN A 315 19.04 -19.33 -1.74
N LYS A 316 18.04 -20.04 -1.18
CA LYS A 316 16.69 -20.09 -1.78
C LYS A 316 16.04 -18.71 -1.87
N ASN A 317 16.33 -17.80 -0.92
CA ASN A 317 15.78 -16.45 -0.92
C ASN A 317 16.37 -15.54 -2.01
N ILE A 318 17.50 -15.90 -2.58
CA ILE A 318 18.16 -15.11 -3.62
C ILE A 318 17.26 -14.95 -4.85
N GLU A 319 16.44 -15.94 -5.16
CA GLU A 319 15.51 -15.89 -6.29
C GLU A 319 14.42 -14.83 -6.09
N PHE A 320 13.82 -14.74 -4.92
CA PHE A 320 12.83 -13.71 -4.60
C PHE A 320 13.42 -12.30 -4.78
N SER A 321 14.60 -12.06 -4.19
CA SER A 321 15.30 -10.78 -4.31
C SER A 321 15.68 -10.45 -5.76
N LYS A 322 16.10 -11.43 -6.57
CA LYS A 322 16.36 -11.24 -8.01
C LYS A 322 15.11 -10.82 -8.77
N ASN A 323 13.97 -11.42 -8.48
CA ASN A 323 12.70 -11.09 -9.11
C ASN A 323 12.25 -9.67 -8.71
N MET A 324 12.39 -9.29 -7.44
CA MET A 324 12.13 -7.93 -6.97
C MET A 324 13.02 -6.90 -7.68
N ARG A 325 14.31 -7.18 -7.82
CA ARG A 325 15.27 -6.33 -8.55
C ARG A 325 14.88 -6.14 -10.01
N LYS A 326 14.37 -7.19 -10.67
CA LYS A 326 13.86 -7.10 -12.04
C LYS A 326 12.67 -6.15 -12.14
N ILE A 327 11.68 -6.31 -11.24
CA ILE A 327 10.52 -5.42 -11.19
C ILE A 327 10.94 -3.98 -10.91
N ARG A 328 11.83 -3.76 -9.93
CA ARG A 328 12.34 -2.43 -9.57
C ARG A 328 13.00 -1.72 -10.75
N LYS A 329 13.76 -2.43 -11.61
CA LYS A 329 14.37 -1.85 -12.81
C LYS A 329 13.32 -1.40 -13.83
N ASP A 330 12.24 -2.14 -13.98
CA ASP A 330 11.14 -1.80 -14.90
C ASP A 330 10.30 -0.61 -14.40
N LEU A 331 10.23 -0.42 -13.08
CA LEU A 331 9.38 0.54 -12.37
C LEU A 331 10.22 1.63 -11.69
N SER A 332 11.01 2.37 -12.47
CA SER A 332 11.85 3.44 -11.93
C SER A 332 10.99 4.51 -11.20
N PRO A 333 11.31 4.83 -9.92
CA PRO A 333 10.63 5.91 -9.19
C PRO A 333 10.68 7.26 -9.92
N ASN A 334 11.72 7.50 -10.71
CA ASN A 334 11.83 8.69 -11.54
C ASN A 334 10.68 8.83 -12.54
N LYS A 335 10.16 7.70 -13.06
CA LYS A 335 9.03 7.73 -14.01
C LYS A 335 7.77 8.35 -13.41
N VAL A 336 7.52 8.14 -12.10
CA VAL A 336 6.37 8.75 -11.42
C VAL A 336 6.47 10.26 -11.48
N VAL A 337 7.61 10.81 -11.05
CA VAL A 337 7.79 12.26 -10.97
C VAL A 337 7.89 12.87 -12.37
N GLU A 338 8.58 12.23 -13.30
CA GLU A 338 8.65 12.68 -14.70
C GLU A 338 7.26 12.81 -15.32
N CYS A 339 6.44 11.77 -15.19
CA CYS A 339 5.05 11.77 -15.63
C CYS A 339 4.22 12.89 -14.99
N ILE A 340 4.43 13.17 -13.70
CA ILE A 340 3.71 14.24 -12.99
C ILE A 340 4.16 15.60 -13.52
N LEU A 341 5.46 15.83 -13.64
CA LEU A 341 6.02 17.11 -14.10
C LEU A 341 5.66 17.42 -15.56
N GLU A 342 5.65 16.41 -16.45
CA GLU A 342 5.19 16.55 -17.84
C GLU A 342 3.72 16.98 -17.93
N ASN A 343 2.87 16.63 -16.96
CA ASN A 343 1.47 16.98 -16.93
C ASN A 343 1.15 18.25 -16.13
N ALA A 344 2.10 18.77 -15.35
CA ALA A 344 1.97 20.01 -14.59
C ALA A 344 2.41 21.26 -15.38
N ASN A 345 3.15 21.06 -16.47
CA ASN A 345 3.55 22.10 -17.43
C ASN A 345 2.48 22.23 -18.53
#